data_ec277b5d3fb50ab0865b1936532eb15c
#
_entry.id   ec277b5d3fb50ab0865b1936532eb15c
#
_cell.length_a   1.000
_cell.length_b   1.000
_cell.length_c   1.000
_cell.angle_alpha   90.00
_cell.angle_beta   90.00
_cell.angle_gamma   90.00
#
_symmetry.space_group_name_H-M   'P 1'
#
loop_
_entity.id
_entity.type
_entity.pdbx_description
1 polymer ?
#
loop_
_entity_poly.entity_id
_entity_poly.type
_entity_poly.pdbx_seq_one_letter_code
_entity_poly.pdbx_strand_id
1 'polypeptide(L)'
;YDRISVLLKGKPAQIFLMIGINNVPQGESPNNIASDIQQIIQKIKKESPCTEILIQSVLPVTTKYNMFQEHTSHWQEIPDINQAIFNICQKENVKYIDLFTHFVDDNGQMKPEYTNDGLHLLGKGYMLWKEIITPYLKK
;
A
#
# COMPACT_ATOMS: atom_id res chain seq x y z
N TYR A 1 -0.74 -10.49 9.99
CA TYR A 1 -1.83 -11.41 9.64
C TYR A 1 -2.80 -11.61 10.81
N ASP A 2 -2.30 -11.96 12.00
CA ASP A 2 -3.16 -12.16 13.17
C ASP A 2 -3.85 -10.89 13.66
N ARG A 3 -3.24 -9.73 13.42
CA ARG A 3 -3.82 -8.42 13.73
C ARG A 3 -5.13 -8.18 12.98
N ILE A 4 -5.26 -8.73 11.77
CA ILE A 4 -6.46 -8.60 10.96
C ILE A 4 -7.66 -9.23 11.68
N SER A 5 -7.48 -10.43 12.26
CA SER A 5 -8.57 -11.09 13.00
C SER A 5 -9.07 -10.24 14.16
N VAL A 6 -8.15 -9.59 14.90
CA VAL A 6 -8.52 -8.71 16.02
C VAL A 6 -9.32 -7.51 15.54
N LEU A 7 -8.89 -6.88 14.43
CA LEU A 7 -9.60 -5.75 13.84
C LEU A 7 -10.98 -6.13 13.33
N LEU A 8 -11.13 -7.34 12.79
CA LEU A 8 -12.40 -7.81 12.22
C LEU A 8 -13.44 -8.17 13.26
N LYS A 9 -13.08 -8.34 14.54
CA LYS A 9 -14.05 -8.60 15.60
C LYS A 9 -15.08 -7.49 15.71
N GLY A 10 -14.72 -6.25 15.38
CA GLY A 10 -15.64 -5.13 15.34
C GLY A 10 -16.45 -5.03 14.06
N LYS A 11 -16.26 -5.91 13.09
CA LYS A 11 -16.92 -5.92 11.78
C LYS A 11 -16.98 -4.55 11.13
N PRO A 12 -15.82 -3.93 10.84
CA PRO A 12 -15.77 -2.60 10.25
C PRO A 12 -16.47 -2.57 8.89
N ALA A 13 -17.06 -1.41 8.54
CA ALA A 13 -17.67 -1.23 7.23
C ALA A 13 -16.63 -1.21 6.11
N GLN A 14 -15.47 -0.65 6.38
CA GLN A 14 -14.36 -0.56 5.41
C GLN A 14 -13.03 -0.85 6.07
N ILE A 15 -12.13 -1.46 5.31
CA ILE A 15 -10.72 -1.64 5.70
C ILE A 15 -9.85 -1.10 4.57
N PHE A 16 -8.93 -0.19 4.93
CA PHE A 16 -7.90 0.33 4.03
C PHE A 16 -6.58 -0.34 4.39
N LEU A 17 -6.00 -1.06 3.44
CA LEU A 17 -4.74 -1.78 3.66
C LEU A 17 -3.64 -1.21 2.78
N MET A 18 -2.46 -1.02 3.36
CA MET A 18 -1.23 -0.67 2.64
C MET A 18 -0.15 -1.64 3.10
N ILE A 19 0.24 -2.57 2.22
CA ILE A 19 1.14 -3.66 2.53
C ILE A 19 2.20 -3.75 1.44
N GLY A 20 3.36 -4.25 1.77
CA GLY A 20 4.39 -4.59 0.80
C GLY A 20 5.74 -3.93 1.02
N ILE A 21 5.79 -2.65 1.44
CA ILE A 21 7.07 -1.94 1.57
C ILE A 21 7.99 -2.60 2.61
N ASN A 22 7.43 -3.16 3.68
CA ASN A 22 8.22 -3.83 4.70
C ASN A 22 8.77 -5.18 4.24
N ASN A 23 8.19 -5.76 3.19
CA ASN A 23 8.63 -7.04 2.64
C ASN A 23 9.72 -6.88 1.57
N VAL A 24 9.85 -5.67 1.00
CA VAL A 24 10.82 -5.41 -0.08
C VAL A 24 12.26 -5.64 0.37
N PRO A 25 12.71 -5.16 1.55
CA PRO A 25 14.09 -5.40 1.99
C PRO A 25 14.42 -6.87 2.23
N GLN A 26 13.40 -7.71 2.40
CA GLN A 26 13.58 -9.14 2.63
C GLN A 26 13.77 -9.92 1.32
N GLY A 27 13.77 -9.22 0.19
CA GLY A 27 13.98 -9.86 -1.11
C GLY A 27 12.78 -10.64 -1.62
N GLU A 28 11.61 -10.41 -1.08
CA GLU A 28 10.40 -11.08 -1.55
C GLU A 28 10.04 -10.61 -2.96
N SER A 29 9.65 -11.54 -3.81
CA SER A 29 9.22 -11.22 -5.17
C SER A 29 7.86 -10.52 -5.15
N PRO A 30 7.53 -9.74 -6.22
CA PRO A 30 6.20 -9.18 -6.35
C PRO A 30 5.08 -10.23 -6.25
N ASN A 31 5.31 -11.42 -6.78
CA ASN A 31 4.31 -12.50 -6.72
C ASN A 31 4.10 -13.00 -5.29
N ASN A 32 5.15 -13.08 -4.48
CA ASN A 32 5.03 -13.49 -3.07
C ASN A 32 4.26 -12.45 -2.27
N ILE A 33 4.54 -11.16 -2.50
CA ILE A 33 3.82 -10.08 -1.85
C ILE A 33 2.34 -10.11 -2.23
N ALA A 34 2.04 -10.30 -3.51
CA ALA A 34 0.68 -10.40 -4.00
C ALA A 34 -0.05 -11.61 -3.41
N SER A 35 0.63 -12.75 -3.27
CA SER A 35 0.06 -13.94 -2.65
C SER A 35 -0.31 -13.70 -1.18
N ASP A 36 0.55 -13.02 -0.44
CA ASP A 36 0.28 -12.67 0.95
C ASP A 36 -0.95 -11.75 1.07
N ILE A 37 -1.05 -10.78 0.18
CA ILE A 37 -2.21 -9.87 0.14
C ILE A 37 -3.47 -10.64 -0.21
N GLN A 38 -3.40 -11.58 -1.15
CA GLN A 38 -4.54 -12.43 -1.50
C GLN A 38 -5.04 -13.22 -0.30
N GLN A 39 -4.13 -13.80 0.48
CA GLN A 39 -4.50 -14.52 1.70
C GLN A 39 -5.18 -13.63 2.72
N ILE A 40 -4.69 -12.40 2.88
CA ILE A 40 -5.31 -11.42 3.78
C ILE A 40 -6.72 -11.07 3.31
N ILE A 41 -6.90 -10.83 2.02
CA ILE A 41 -8.21 -10.52 1.44
C ILE A 41 -9.17 -11.68 1.69
N GLN A 42 -8.74 -12.92 1.44
CA GLN A 42 -9.59 -14.10 1.63
C GLN A 42 -9.97 -14.27 3.09
N LYS A 43 -9.05 -14.01 4.02
CA LYS A 43 -9.34 -14.05 5.45
C LYS A 43 -10.39 -13.01 5.84
N ILE A 44 -10.27 -11.79 5.34
CA ILE A 44 -11.24 -10.72 5.62
C ILE A 44 -12.62 -11.11 5.10
N LYS A 45 -12.69 -11.60 3.87
CA LYS A 45 -13.96 -12.03 3.27
C LYS A 45 -14.62 -13.15 4.06
N LYS A 46 -13.82 -14.06 4.62
CA LYS A 46 -14.33 -15.17 5.42
C LYS A 46 -14.86 -14.70 6.78
N GLU A 47 -14.11 -13.84 7.45
CA GLU A 47 -14.43 -13.41 8.82
C GLU A 47 -15.41 -12.23 8.86
N SER A 48 -15.42 -11.38 7.84
CA SER A 48 -16.28 -10.20 7.78
C SER A 48 -16.76 -9.95 6.34
N PRO A 49 -17.72 -10.76 5.84
CA PRO A 49 -18.13 -10.70 4.42
C PRO A 49 -18.69 -9.37 3.99
N CYS A 50 -19.24 -8.56 4.92
CA CYS A 50 -19.83 -7.27 4.61
C CYS A 50 -18.82 -6.11 4.62
N THR A 51 -17.58 -6.36 5.00
CA THR A 51 -16.53 -5.32 5.00
C THR A 51 -16.06 -5.04 3.59
N GLU A 52 -16.09 -3.77 3.19
CA GLU A 52 -15.47 -3.33 1.93
C GLU A 52 -13.96 -3.27 2.11
N ILE A 53 -13.23 -3.91 1.21
CA ILE A 53 -11.77 -3.96 1.25
C ILE A 53 -11.22 -3.02 0.19
N LEU A 54 -10.32 -2.11 0.61
CA LEU A 54 -9.65 -1.17 -0.28
C LEU A 54 -8.14 -1.34 -0.08
N ILE A 55 -7.47 -1.75 -1.14
CA ILE A 55 -6.03 -1.99 -1.10
C ILE A 55 -5.34 -0.78 -1.72
N GLN A 56 -4.45 -0.16 -0.96
CA GLN A 56 -3.68 0.99 -1.42
C GLN A 56 -2.37 0.51 -2.04
N SER A 57 -1.94 1.18 -3.11
CA SER A 57 -0.64 0.89 -3.71
C SER A 57 0.49 1.21 -2.73
N VAL A 58 1.65 0.57 -2.91
CA VAL A 58 2.86 0.94 -2.19
C VAL A 58 3.29 2.32 -2.68
N LEU A 59 3.68 3.19 -1.75
CA LEU A 59 4.17 4.53 -2.09
C LEU A 59 5.57 4.47 -2.70
N PRO A 60 5.92 5.43 -3.57
CA PRO A 60 7.31 5.53 -4.00
C PRO A 60 8.21 5.94 -2.84
N VAL A 61 9.49 5.67 -2.97
CA VAL A 61 10.52 6.08 -2.01
C VAL A 61 11.61 6.83 -2.76
N THR A 62 12.52 7.50 -2.04
CA THR A 62 13.64 8.19 -2.68
C THR A 62 14.95 7.94 -1.94
N THR A 63 16.04 7.82 -2.70
CA THR A 63 17.38 7.64 -2.17
C THR A 63 18.07 8.99 -1.88
N LYS A 64 17.39 10.10 -2.15
CA LYS A 64 17.96 11.46 -2.04
C LYS A 64 18.62 11.74 -0.68
N TYR A 65 18.03 11.22 0.40
CA TYR A 65 18.48 11.52 1.76
C TYR A 65 19.44 10.48 2.34
N ASN A 66 19.78 9.45 1.59
CA ASN A 66 20.64 8.35 2.04
C ASN A 66 20.20 7.70 3.35
N MET A 67 18.89 7.73 3.64
CA MET A 67 18.31 7.15 4.84
C MET A 67 17.46 5.93 4.46
N PHE A 68 17.36 4.98 5.39
CA PHE A 68 16.53 3.78 5.19
C PHE A 68 16.87 3.05 3.89
N GLN A 69 18.16 2.88 3.60
CA GLN A 69 18.63 2.30 2.33
C GLN A 69 18.09 0.90 2.08
N GLU A 70 17.80 0.14 3.12
CA GLU A 70 17.19 -1.18 3.00
C GLU A 70 15.84 -1.12 2.27
N HIS A 71 15.09 -0.03 2.46
CA HIS A 71 13.80 0.20 1.81
C HIS A 71 13.96 1.03 0.54
N THR A 72 14.69 2.16 0.63
CA THR A 72 14.75 3.13 -0.46
C THR A 72 15.55 2.64 -1.66
N SER A 73 16.54 1.76 -1.47
CA SER A 73 17.31 1.20 -2.58
C SER A 73 16.50 0.31 -3.51
N HIS A 74 15.33 -0.15 -3.08
CA HIS A 74 14.44 -1.00 -3.88
C HIS A 74 13.37 -0.23 -4.64
N TRP A 75 13.54 1.08 -4.81
CA TRP A 75 12.52 1.95 -5.43
C TRP A 75 12.12 1.48 -6.84
N GLN A 76 13.04 0.87 -7.59
CA GLN A 76 12.77 0.40 -8.94
C GLN A 76 11.81 -0.80 -8.98
N GLU A 77 11.69 -1.53 -7.88
CA GLU A 77 10.83 -2.71 -7.79
C GLU A 77 9.37 -2.37 -7.47
N ILE A 78 9.12 -1.16 -6.97
CA ILE A 78 7.79 -0.77 -6.50
C ILE A 78 6.73 -0.81 -7.60
N PRO A 79 6.98 -0.33 -8.83
CA PRO A 79 5.97 -0.45 -9.89
C PRO A 79 5.55 -1.88 -10.18
N ASP A 80 6.49 -2.83 -10.16
CA ASP A 80 6.17 -4.25 -10.40
C ASP A 80 5.36 -4.83 -9.24
N ILE A 81 5.69 -4.43 -8.02
CA ILE A 81 4.91 -4.84 -6.83
C ILE A 81 3.49 -4.31 -6.94
N ASN A 82 3.32 -3.04 -7.29
CA ASN A 82 2.00 -2.43 -7.43
C ASN A 82 1.18 -3.08 -8.55
N GLN A 83 1.82 -3.46 -9.66
CA GLN A 83 1.12 -4.17 -10.73
C GLN A 83 0.62 -5.53 -10.25
N ALA A 84 1.43 -6.26 -9.49
CA ALA A 84 1.03 -7.56 -8.93
C ALA A 84 -0.13 -7.39 -7.94
N ILE A 85 -0.09 -6.36 -7.10
CA ILE A 85 -1.17 -6.05 -6.15
C ILE A 85 -2.46 -5.72 -6.92
N PHE A 86 -2.36 -4.89 -7.95
CA PHE A 86 -3.52 -4.52 -8.77
C PHE A 86 -4.17 -5.76 -9.40
N ASN A 87 -3.37 -6.67 -9.94
CA ASN A 87 -3.87 -7.90 -10.55
C ASN A 87 -4.64 -8.76 -9.54
N ILE A 88 -4.14 -8.85 -8.29
CA ILE A 88 -4.82 -9.59 -7.23
C ILE A 88 -6.14 -8.90 -6.86
N CYS A 89 -6.16 -7.57 -6.80
CA CYS A 89 -7.38 -6.84 -6.50
C CYS A 89 -8.46 -7.10 -7.55
N GLN A 90 -8.09 -7.15 -8.82
CA GLN A 90 -9.04 -7.49 -9.89
C GLN A 90 -9.54 -8.92 -9.76
N LYS A 91 -8.64 -9.87 -9.48
CA LYS A 91 -9.00 -11.28 -9.33
C LYS A 91 -9.94 -11.51 -8.15
N GLU A 92 -9.70 -10.82 -7.03
CA GLU A 92 -10.49 -10.95 -5.82
C GLU A 92 -11.68 -9.99 -5.75
N ASN A 93 -11.85 -9.15 -6.78
CA ASN A 93 -12.95 -8.18 -6.88
C ASN A 93 -12.99 -7.21 -5.71
N VAL A 94 -11.84 -6.66 -5.33
CA VAL A 94 -11.71 -5.62 -4.32
C VAL A 94 -11.17 -4.35 -4.96
N LYS A 95 -11.38 -3.20 -4.30
CA LYS A 95 -10.95 -1.91 -4.82
C LYS A 95 -9.44 -1.72 -4.63
N TYR A 96 -8.83 -1.13 -5.65
CA TYR A 96 -7.41 -0.74 -5.62
C TYR A 96 -7.34 0.79 -5.69
N ILE A 97 -6.58 1.40 -4.77
CA ILE A 97 -6.37 2.84 -4.75
C ILE A 97 -4.93 3.13 -5.16
N ASP A 98 -4.77 3.82 -6.29
CA ASP A 98 -3.45 4.19 -6.80
C ASP A 98 -2.95 5.44 -6.08
N LEU A 99 -2.08 5.26 -5.10
CA LEU A 99 -1.38 6.36 -4.44
C LEU A 99 -0.07 6.68 -5.15
N PHE A 100 0.59 5.68 -5.71
CA PHE A 100 1.94 5.80 -6.26
C PHE A 100 2.06 6.93 -7.27
N THR A 101 1.15 7.01 -8.25
CA THR A 101 1.24 8.00 -9.32
C THR A 101 1.09 9.44 -8.81
N HIS A 102 0.46 9.63 -7.65
CA HIS A 102 0.28 10.95 -7.05
C HIS A 102 1.51 11.44 -6.28
N PHE A 103 2.39 10.53 -5.89
CA PHE A 103 3.56 10.84 -5.06
C PHE A 103 4.88 10.72 -5.81
N VAL A 104 4.89 10.09 -6.97
CA VAL A 104 6.12 9.80 -7.72
C VAL A 104 6.54 10.99 -8.57
N ASP A 105 7.87 11.20 -8.67
CA ASP A 105 8.44 12.18 -9.59
C ASP A 105 8.69 11.55 -10.98
N ASP A 106 9.30 12.32 -11.89
CA ASP A 106 9.58 11.84 -13.24
C ASP A 106 10.63 10.73 -13.29
N ASN A 107 11.37 10.53 -12.22
CA ASN A 107 12.43 9.52 -12.13
C ASN A 107 11.98 8.24 -11.44
N GLY A 108 10.72 8.14 -11.02
CA GLY A 108 10.20 6.94 -10.35
C GLY A 108 10.41 6.92 -8.84
N GLN A 109 10.85 8.02 -8.25
CA GLN A 109 11.08 8.15 -6.81
C GLN A 109 10.08 9.13 -6.20
N MET A 110 9.95 9.09 -4.85
CA MET A 110 9.03 9.99 -4.17
C MET A 110 9.47 11.45 -4.33
N LYS A 111 8.50 12.33 -4.59
CA LYS A 111 8.74 13.77 -4.64
C LYS A 111 9.28 14.26 -3.29
N PRO A 112 10.39 15.04 -3.27
CA PRO A 112 11.02 15.47 -2.02
C PRO A 112 10.11 16.31 -1.12
N GLU A 113 9.10 16.97 -1.67
CA GLU A 113 8.17 17.80 -0.90
C GLU A 113 7.29 16.99 0.05
N TYR A 114 7.19 15.67 -0.16
CA TYR A 114 6.34 14.79 0.67
C TYR A 114 7.11 13.99 1.70
N THR A 115 8.43 14.06 1.71
CA THR A 115 9.26 13.29 2.62
C THR A 115 10.54 14.04 2.98
N ASN A 116 11.09 13.78 4.17
CA ASN A 116 12.39 14.31 4.57
C ASN A 116 13.42 13.22 4.87
N ASP A 117 13.04 11.96 4.76
CA ASP A 117 13.94 10.82 4.99
C ASP A 117 13.95 9.83 3.83
N GLY A 118 13.10 10.03 2.83
CA GLY A 118 13.01 9.17 1.66
C GLY A 118 11.98 8.05 1.76
N LEU A 119 11.39 7.84 2.93
CA LEU A 119 10.46 6.73 3.17
C LEU A 119 9.14 7.18 3.77
N HIS A 120 9.17 7.99 4.83
CA HIS A 120 7.98 8.41 5.56
C HIS A 120 7.42 9.73 5.03
N LEU A 121 6.10 9.89 5.12
CA LEU A 121 5.43 11.10 4.65
C LEU A 121 5.54 12.24 5.66
N LEU A 122 5.72 13.46 5.14
CA LEU A 122 5.54 14.70 5.88
C LEU A 122 4.07 15.12 5.84
N GLY A 123 3.73 16.20 6.55
CA GLY A 123 2.37 16.73 6.62
C GLY A 123 1.71 16.93 5.25
N LYS A 124 2.44 17.50 4.27
CA LYS A 124 1.94 17.66 2.90
C LYS A 124 1.58 16.33 2.26
N GLY A 125 2.40 15.30 2.49
CA GLY A 125 2.14 13.95 1.98
C GLY A 125 0.90 13.35 2.59
N TYR A 126 0.72 13.49 3.91
CA TYR A 126 -0.48 13.03 4.59
C TYR A 126 -1.73 13.76 4.11
N MET A 127 -1.65 15.05 3.86
CA MET A 127 -2.78 15.81 3.32
C MET A 127 -3.17 15.32 1.92
N LEU A 128 -2.20 15.06 1.07
CA LEU A 128 -2.46 14.51 -0.26
C LEU A 128 -3.09 13.12 -0.15
N TRP A 129 -2.54 12.26 0.71
CA TRP A 129 -3.10 10.93 0.96
C TRP A 129 -4.57 11.03 1.38
N LYS A 130 -4.87 11.92 2.31
CA LYS A 130 -6.23 12.15 2.79
C LYS A 130 -7.17 12.60 1.66
N GLU A 131 -6.71 13.51 0.79
CA GLU A 131 -7.49 13.95 -0.35
C GLU A 131 -7.82 12.80 -1.31
N ILE A 132 -6.84 11.91 -1.54
CA ILE A 132 -7.02 10.79 -2.46
C ILE A 132 -8.03 9.78 -1.90
N ILE A 133 -7.96 9.45 -0.61
CA ILE A 133 -8.82 8.42 -0.04
C ILE A 133 -10.21 8.93 0.34
N THR A 134 -10.39 10.24 0.52
CA THR A 134 -11.67 10.81 0.97
C THR A 134 -12.86 10.36 0.12
N PRO A 135 -12.79 10.33 -1.24
CA PRO A 135 -13.91 9.86 -2.06
C PRO A 135 -14.32 8.40 -1.79
N TYR A 136 -13.41 7.60 -1.24
CA TYR A 136 -13.66 6.18 -0.96
C TYR A 136 -14.25 5.93 0.42
N LEU A 137 -14.22 6.94 1.30
CA LEU A 137 -14.75 6.79 2.65
C LEU A 137 -16.28 6.76 2.65
N LYS A 138 -16.85 5.81 3.36
CA LYS A 138 -18.29 5.78 3.58
C LYS A 138 -18.69 6.79 4.63
N LYS A 139 -19.78 7.46 4.39
CA LYS A 139 -20.35 8.42 5.35
C LYS A 139 -21.09 7.72 6.47
#